data_59571209477ca04e23ed32e6fac8924a
#
_entry.id   59571209477ca04e23ed32e6fac8924a
#
_cell.length_a   1.000
_cell.length_b   1.000
_cell.length_c   1.000
_cell.angle_alpha   90.00
_cell.angle_beta   90.00
_cell.angle_gamma   90.00
#
_symmetry.space_group_name_H-M   'P 1'
#
loop_
_entity.id
_entity.type
_entity.pdbx_description
1 polymer ?
#
loop_
_entity_poly.entity_id
_entity_poly.type
_entity_poly.pdbx_seq_one_letter_code
_entity_poly.pdbx_strand_id
1 'polypeptide(L)'
;MTSLAAERPIRSRTAGVPFAEAIFGFVERSHVRTCALLVLLSLACFLPGFVSLQPMDRDEPRYAQASKQMLESGDFVDIRFQNEARHKKPVGIYWLQAASVAAGEALGVPDAHTAIALYRIPSLIGATAMVLLTYWAALAFGGRREAFLAAAFVGACVIVMVEARLAKTDAVLGACSVAAMGALARAYFVRGAARLPLSTVLIFWLAVAAGVLVKGPLVPMFAALAVLALFVRERSARWFLALRPGLGVLIVLALALPWFVAIAVKSGGAFFTESVGHDMLGKVGTAQTYHWQPPGFYLLALFATFWPAAALAVLAIPFAWKNRADDRIAFALAWIVPSWLVFELVPTKLPHYVMPLYPAIAIVTVLALARGFIAPRDLAAKLTALLIPFIPAGIAVGLAFAAKTLDGRLPWAGLAVMLLATLVAFAAWWRFVRDEPGAAALLAVAASPILAIGAFTFTQPVMQSLRLSPHLAETARALDCPHPAVGTLGYREPSLVFLAGTELRMFAGAGEAAEFLKGGGCRLAFVEARFDDRFRQEADHAGIRPALLARLSGFNFNGGRRLEIGAYAVRP
;
A
#
# COMPACT_ATOMS: atom_id res chain seq x y z
N MET A 1 -14.16 -14.59 41.55
CA MET A 1 -13.22 -15.71 41.38
C MET A 1 -14.01 -16.84 40.74
N THR A 2 -14.14 -16.87 39.43
CA THR A 2 -14.72 -17.98 38.67
C THR A 2 -13.57 -18.66 37.95
N SER A 3 -13.36 -19.92 38.34
CA SER A 3 -12.37 -20.87 37.88
C SER A 3 -12.25 -20.84 36.34
N LEU A 4 -11.07 -20.48 35.83
CA LEU A 4 -10.63 -20.81 34.48
C LEU A 4 -10.42 -22.34 34.44
N ALA A 5 -11.50 -23.09 34.13
CA ALA A 5 -11.34 -24.45 33.66
C ALA A 5 -10.46 -24.40 32.43
N ALA A 6 -9.30 -25.01 32.54
CA ALA A 6 -8.41 -25.29 31.42
C ALA A 6 -9.19 -26.10 30.39
N GLU A 7 -9.78 -25.41 29.39
CA GLU A 7 -10.37 -26.11 28.26
C GLU A 7 -9.24 -26.86 27.55
N ARG A 8 -9.30 -28.17 27.65
CA ARG A 8 -8.46 -29.09 26.89
C ARG A 8 -8.52 -28.65 25.41
N PRO A 9 -7.38 -28.54 24.73
CA PRO A 9 -7.41 -28.29 23.29
C PRO A 9 -8.27 -29.39 22.66
N ILE A 10 -9.32 -28.99 21.96
CA ILE A 10 -10.14 -29.90 21.16
C ILE A 10 -9.16 -30.48 20.12
N ARG A 11 -8.70 -31.71 20.39
CA ARG A 11 -8.02 -32.51 19.36
C ARG A 11 -9.02 -32.63 18.21
N SER A 12 -8.77 -31.89 17.13
CA SER A 12 -9.50 -32.07 15.89
C SER A 12 -9.37 -33.55 15.50
N ARG A 13 -10.49 -34.22 15.31
CA ARG A 13 -10.57 -35.61 14.85
C ARG A 13 -10.14 -35.81 13.40
N THR A 14 -9.45 -34.86 12.82
CA THR A 14 -8.87 -34.95 11.47
C THR A 14 -7.42 -35.33 11.62
N ALA A 15 -7.03 -36.49 11.11
CA ALA A 15 -5.64 -36.78 10.79
C ALA A 15 -5.14 -35.61 9.93
N GLY A 16 -4.31 -34.74 10.49
CA GLY A 16 -3.88 -33.51 9.84
C GLY A 16 -3.18 -33.83 8.54
N VAL A 17 -3.43 -33.01 7.52
CA VAL A 17 -2.76 -33.19 6.22
C VAL A 17 -1.25 -33.07 6.47
N PRO A 18 -0.42 -34.05 6.09
CA PRO A 18 0.98 -34.13 6.53
C PRO A 18 1.78 -32.85 6.29
N PHE A 19 1.56 -32.15 5.16
CA PHE A 19 2.27 -30.92 4.86
C PHE A 19 1.85 -29.76 5.82
N ALA A 20 0.59 -29.68 6.20
CA ALA A 20 0.09 -28.63 7.08
C ALA A 20 0.63 -28.82 8.51
N GLU A 21 0.63 -30.06 8.99
CA GLU A 21 1.23 -30.40 10.30
C GLU A 21 2.75 -30.16 10.30
N ALA A 22 3.45 -30.43 9.20
CA ALA A 22 4.87 -30.15 9.06
C ALA A 22 5.16 -28.64 9.16
N ILE A 23 4.38 -27.80 8.47
CA ILE A 23 4.53 -26.32 8.51
C ILE A 23 4.23 -25.82 9.93
N PHE A 24 3.11 -26.21 10.51
CA PHE A 24 2.74 -25.75 11.85
C PHE A 24 3.75 -26.26 12.91
N GLY A 25 4.18 -27.49 12.82
CA GLY A 25 5.24 -28.03 13.71
C GLY A 25 6.58 -27.30 13.54
N PHE A 26 6.94 -26.86 12.33
CA PHE A 26 8.13 -26.05 12.10
C PHE A 26 8.02 -24.67 12.77
N VAL A 27 6.87 -24.02 12.64
CA VAL A 27 6.55 -22.71 13.22
C VAL A 27 6.52 -22.74 14.74
N GLU A 28 5.95 -23.79 15.34
CA GLU A 28 5.83 -23.90 16.80
C GLU A 28 7.17 -24.08 17.51
N ARG A 29 8.22 -24.56 16.81
CA ARG A 29 9.53 -24.80 17.41
C ARG A 29 10.30 -23.54 17.80
N SER A 30 10.15 -22.41 17.06
CA SER A 30 10.95 -21.21 17.29
C SER A 30 10.33 -19.96 16.67
N HIS A 31 10.38 -18.83 17.41
CA HIS A 31 10.03 -17.51 16.85
C HIS A 31 10.89 -17.13 15.65
N VAL A 32 12.19 -17.47 15.68
CA VAL A 32 13.11 -17.17 14.57
C VAL A 32 12.68 -17.88 13.28
N ARG A 33 12.31 -19.17 13.38
CA ARG A 33 11.82 -19.93 12.21
C ARG A 33 10.54 -19.35 11.66
N THR A 34 9.63 -18.95 12.55
CA THR A 34 8.36 -18.30 12.16
C THR A 34 8.62 -16.98 11.45
N CYS A 35 9.46 -16.11 12.02
CA CYS A 35 9.81 -14.83 11.40
C CYS A 35 10.52 -15.03 10.06
N ALA A 36 11.46 -15.98 9.97
CA ALA A 36 12.14 -16.28 8.71
C ALA A 36 11.15 -16.72 7.61
N LEU A 37 10.20 -17.61 7.94
CA LEU A 37 9.18 -18.05 7.00
C LEU A 37 8.25 -16.90 6.58
N LEU A 38 7.88 -16.02 7.50
CA LEU A 38 7.09 -14.81 7.20
C LEU A 38 7.84 -13.81 6.32
N VAL A 39 9.14 -13.62 6.54
CA VAL A 39 10.00 -12.80 5.67
C VAL A 39 10.08 -13.40 4.27
N LEU A 40 10.32 -14.71 4.16
CA LEU A 40 10.34 -15.40 2.87
C LEU A 40 9.01 -15.29 2.13
N LEU A 41 7.88 -15.46 2.82
CA LEU A 41 6.56 -15.23 2.25
C LEU A 41 6.39 -13.79 1.78
N SER A 42 6.78 -12.80 2.60
CA SER A 42 6.71 -11.38 2.25
C SER A 42 7.53 -11.08 1.02
N LEU A 43 8.77 -11.54 0.94
CA LEU A 43 9.62 -11.34 -0.22
C LEU A 43 9.05 -12.03 -1.48
N ALA A 44 8.54 -13.26 -1.34
CA ALA A 44 7.91 -13.98 -2.45
C ALA A 44 6.65 -13.26 -2.97
N CYS A 45 5.89 -12.61 -2.09
CA CYS A 45 4.70 -11.83 -2.45
C CYS A 45 5.05 -10.42 -2.96
N PHE A 46 6.11 -9.76 -2.45
CA PHE A 46 6.34 -8.33 -2.66
C PHE A 46 7.41 -8.01 -3.71
N LEU A 47 8.36 -8.91 -3.97
CA LEU A 47 9.42 -8.68 -4.96
C LEU A 47 9.00 -8.87 -6.43
N PRO A 48 8.02 -9.73 -6.81
CA PRO A 48 7.63 -9.85 -8.21
C PRO A 48 7.25 -8.49 -8.79
N GLY A 49 7.92 -8.05 -9.85
CA GLY A 49 7.70 -6.76 -10.48
C GLY A 49 8.28 -5.53 -9.75
N PHE A 50 8.90 -5.67 -8.59
CA PHE A 50 9.35 -4.55 -7.76
C PHE A 50 10.29 -3.57 -8.51
N VAL A 51 11.20 -4.10 -9.32
CA VAL A 51 12.16 -3.32 -10.11
C VAL A 51 11.63 -3.02 -11.51
N SER A 52 10.93 -3.98 -12.14
CA SER A 52 10.55 -3.90 -13.56
C SER A 52 9.32 -3.05 -13.84
N LEU A 53 8.47 -2.80 -12.83
CA LEU A 53 7.30 -1.95 -12.99
C LEU A 53 7.72 -0.48 -13.06
N GLN A 54 7.22 0.23 -14.09
CA GLN A 54 7.37 1.68 -14.19
C GLN A 54 6.73 2.40 -13.00
N PRO A 55 7.04 3.71 -12.79
CA PRO A 55 6.30 4.52 -11.82
C PRO A 55 4.80 4.43 -12.09
N MET A 56 4.08 3.86 -11.12
CA MET A 56 2.66 3.55 -11.24
C MET A 56 1.86 4.52 -10.40
N ASP A 57 0.58 4.63 -10.77
CA ASP A 57 -0.32 5.48 -10.02
C ASP A 57 0.01 6.99 -10.15
N ARG A 58 -0.96 7.76 -9.79
CA ARG A 58 -0.91 9.23 -9.77
C ARG A 58 -0.04 9.75 -8.63
N ASP A 59 -0.09 9.09 -7.50
CA ASP A 59 0.58 9.53 -6.28
C ASP A 59 2.02 9.04 -6.19
N GLU A 60 2.34 7.81 -6.62
CA GLU A 60 3.68 7.25 -6.52
C GLU A 60 4.76 8.19 -7.09
N PRO A 61 4.69 8.62 -8.36
CA PRO A 61 5.72 9.50 -8.92
C PRO A 61 5.74 10.90 -8.28
N ARG A 62 4.63 11.35 -7.70
CA ARG A 62 4.62 12.62 -6.95
C ARG A 62 5.37 12.54 -5.63
N TYR A 63 5.28 11.40 -4.93
CA TYR A 63 6.09 11.16 -3.73
C TYR A 63 7.56 11.03 -4.08
N ALA A 64 7.87 10.21 -5.09
CA ALA A 64 9.24 10.01 -5.56
C ALA A 64 9.88 11.32 -6.03
N GLN A 65 9.18 12.12 -6.84
CA GLN A 65 9.67 13.42 -7.31
C GLN A 65 9.94 14.39 -6.16
N ALA A 66 9.05 14.47 -5.17
CA ALA A 66 9.28 15.36 -4.03
C ALA A 66 10.48 14.92 -3.18
N SER A 67 10.69 13.62 -2.99
CA SER A 67 11.88 13.08 -2.30
C SER A 67 13.16 13.32 -3.12
N LYS A 68 13.09 13.20 -4.45
CA LYS A 68 14.18 13.53 -5.38
C LYS A 68 14.58 15.00 -5.25
N GLN A 69 13.60 15.91 -5.24
CA GLN A 69 13.87 17.34 -5.08
C GLN A 69 14.47 17.71 -3.72
N MET A 70 14.15 16.98 -2.64
CA MET A 70 14.84 17.15 -1.36
C MET A 70 16.34 16.86 -1.47
N LEU A 71 16.73 15.84 -2.23
CA LEU A 71 18.14 15.52 -2.49
C LEU A 71 18.80 16.55 -3.42
N GLU A 72 18.09 16.97 -4.47
CA GLU A 72 18.60 17.96 -5.43
C GLU A 72 18.81 19.35 -4.81
N SER A 73 17.91 19.77 -3.92
CA SER A 73 17.93 21.10 -3.29
C SER A 73 18.64 21.16 -1.94
N GLY A 74 18.84 20.02 -1.27
CA GLY A 74 19.28 19.95 0.12
C GLY A 74 18.22 20.43 1.13
N ASP A 75 16.99 20.68 0.70
CA ASP A 75 15.89 21.11 1.55
C ASP A 75 15.03 19.93 2.01
N PHE A 76 15.26 19.49 3.24
CA PHE A 76 14.53 18.39 3.86
C PHE A 76 13.33 18.82 4.71
N VAL A 77 12.94 20.09 4.64
CA VAL A 77 11.80 20.65 5.39
C VAL A 77 10.62 20.91 4.48
N ASP A 78 10.81 21.68 3.39
CA ASP A 78 9.75 22.01 2.44
C ASP A 78 9.54 20.89 1.42
N ILE A 79 8.30 20.52 1.24
CA ILE A 79 7.90 19.44 0.32
C ILE A 79 7.40 20.09 -0.97
N ARG A 80 8.10 19.86 -2.07
CA ARG A 80 7.81 20.49 -3.35
C ARG A 80 7.61 19.47 -4.47
N PHE A 81 6.85 19.86 -5.46
CA PHE A 81 6.75 19.19 -6.77
C PHE A 81 6.98 20.24 -7.85
N GLN A 82 8.15 20.19 -8.47
CA GLN A 82 8.65 21.29 -9.31
C GLN A 82 8.67 22.61 -8.51
N ASN A 83 8.09 23.67 -9.05
CA ASN A 83 8.03 24.98 -8.40
C ASN A 83 6.85 25.16 -7.42
N GLU A 84 5.99 24.13 -7.28
CA GLU A 84 4.81 24.21 -6.44
C GLU A 84 5.04 23.53 -5.09
N ALA A 85 4.49 24.10 -4.02
CA ALA A 85 4.44 23.46 -2.72
C ALA A 85 3.51 22.23 -2.75
N ARG A 86 3.97 21.12 -2.16
CA ARG A 86 3.19 19.89 -2.04
C ARG A 86 2.85 19.59 -0.56
N HIS A 87 2.14 20.45 0.08
CA HIS A 87 1.82 20.41 1.51
C HIS A 87 0.65 19.46 1.85
N LYS A 88 0.62 18.26 1.27
CA LYS A 88 -0.50 17.30 1.47
C LYS A 88 -0.28 16.30 2.59
N LYS A 89 0.97 15.93 2.84
CA LYS A 89 1.35 14.94 3.86
C LYS A 89 2.59 15.40 4.59
N PRO A 90 2.78 14.96 5.85
CA PRO A 90 4.01 15.20 6.60
C PRO A 90 5.22 14.51 5.97
N VAL A 91 6.40 14.88 6.44
CA VAL A 91 7.69 14.59 5.78
C VAL A 91 8.18 13.15 5.88
N GLY A 92 7.68 12.34 6.81
CA GLY A 92 8.31 11.07 7.20
C GLY A 92 8.59 10.13 6.04
N ILE A 93 7.65 9.97 5.10
CA ILE A 93 7.88 9.09 3.93
C ILE A 93 8.94 9.65 2.99
N TYR A 94 8.99 10.96 2.81
CA TYR A 94 9.97 11.61 1.92
C TYR A 94 11.39 11.46 2.46
N TRP A 95 11.60 11.58 3.78
CA TRP A 95 12.89 11.31 4.40
C TRP A 95 13.34 9.86 4.23
N LEU A 96 12.42 8.91 4.41
CA LEU A 96 12.75 7.49 4.22
C LEU A 96 13.13 7.19 2.76
N GLN A 97 12.41 7.78 1.80
CA GLN A 97 12.71 7.64 0.38
C GLN A 97 14.04 8.32 0.03
N ALA A 98 14.28 9.55 0.47
CA ALA A 98 15.53 10.25 0.24
C ALA A 98 16.73 9.49 0.83
N ALA A 99 16.61 8.97 2.05
CA ALA A 99 17.64 8.14 2.66
C ALA A 99 17.93 6.87 1.85
N SER A 100 16.88 6.23 1.32
CA SER A 100 17.02 5.03 0.47
C SER A 100 17.72 5.33 -0.85
N VAL A 101 17.40 6.46 -1.49
CA VAL A 101 18.04 6.90 -2.73
C VAL A 101 19.50 7.27 -2.49
N ALA A 102 19.79 8.05 -1.45
CA ALA A 102 21.16 8.41 -1.09
C ALA A 102 22.03 7.17 -0.78
N ALA A 103 21.45 6.17 -0.10
CA ALA A 103 22.14 4.90 0.11
C ALA A 103 22.37 4.14 -1.20
N GLY A 104 21.40 4.13 -2.12
CA GLY A 104 21.53 3.53 -3.45
C GLY A 104 22.63 4.21 -4.28
N GLU A 105 22.67 5.54 -4.26
CA GLU A 105 23.72 6.34 -4.92
C GLU A 105 25.10 6.02 -4.34
N ALA A 106 25.24 6.00 -3.02
CA ALA A 106 26.48 5.64 -2.34
C ALA A 106 26.97 4.20 -2.64
N LEU A 107 26.03 3.30 -2.97
CA LEU A 107 26.31 1.92 -3.38
C LEU A 107 26.56 1.80 -4.91
N GLY A 108 26.54 2.90 -5.65
CA GLY A 108 26.83 2.93 -7.09
C GLY A 108 25.66 2.44 -7.97
N VAL A 109 24.41 2.54 -7.50
CA VAL A 109 23.24 2.20 -8.33
C VAL A 109 23.16 3.23 -9.47
N PRO A 110 23.17 2.78 -10.74
CA PRO A 110 23.04 3.70 -11.88
C PRO A 110 21.71 4.46 -11.81
N ASP A 111 21.76 5.74 -12.21
CA ASP A 111 20.57 6.60 -12.28
C ASP A 111 19.72 6.58 -11.00
N ALA A 112 20.37 6.54 -9.81
CA ALA A 112 19.70 6.38 -8.51
C ALA A 112 18.52 7.34 -8.32
N HIS A 113 18.64 8.59 -8.77
CA HIS A 113 17.62 9.63 -8.67
C HIS A 113 16.36 9.37 -9.52
N THR A 114 16.42 8.49 -10.52
CA THR A 114 15.26 8.09 -11.35
C THR A 114 14.90 6.60 -11.21
N ALA A 115 15.66 5.85 -10.42
CA ALA A 115 15.40 4.44 -10.11
C ALA A 115 14.25 4.31 -9.14
N ILE A 116 13.01 4.18 -9.62
CA ILE A 116 11.79 4.13 -8.79
C ILE A 116 11.84 3.02 -7.71
N ALA A 117 12.56 1.94 -7.96
CA ALA A 117 12.74 0.86 -7.00
C ALA A 117 13.37 1.33 -5.68
N LEU A 118 14.29 2.29 -5.71
CA LEU A 118 14.89 2.85 -4.50
C LEU A 118 13.85 3.60 -3.64
N TYR A 119 12.92 4.31 -4.26
CA TYR A 119 11.82 4.99 -3.57
C TYR A 119 10.78 4.02 -2.99
N ARG A 120 10.69 2.79 -3.51
CA ARG A 120 9.80 1.71 -3.05
C ARG A 120 10.36 0.95 -1.84
N ILE A 121 11.68 0.99 -1.59
CA ILE A 121 12.31 0.26 -0.47
C ILE A 121 11.65 0.55 0.88
N PRO A 122 11.31 1.80 1.25
CA PRO A 122 10.59 2.06 2.49
C PRO A 122 9.23 1.36 2.57
N SER A 123 8.50 1.26 1.46
CA SER A 123 7.22 0.55 1.39
C SER A 123 7.40 -0.97 1.52
N LEU A 124 8.41 -1.55 0.89
CA LEU A 124 8.76 -2.96 1.04
C LEU A 124 9.10 -3.32 2.49
N ILE A 125 9.95 -2.49 3.12
CA ILE A 125 10.31 -2.66 4.54
C ILE A 125 9.07 -2.48 5.42
N GLY A 126 8.26 -1.45 5.18
CA GLY A 126 7.03 -1.18 5.89
C GLY A 126 6.02 -2.32 5.81
N ALA A 127 5.79 -2.87 4.61
CA ALA A 127 4.91 -4.03 4.41
C ALA A 127 5.43 -5.29 5.12
N THR A 128 6.72 -5.58 5.01
CA THR A 128 7.36 -6.71 5.70
C THR A 128 7.29 -6.53 7.22
N ALA A 129 7.56 -5.33 7.71
CA ALA A 129 7.43 -4.99 9.12
C ALA A 129 5.96 -5.13 9.60
N MET A 130 4.98 -4.72 8.79
CA MET A 130 3.55 -4.92 9.09
C MET A 130 3.23 -6.40 9.30
N VAL A 131 3.77 -7.31 8.49
CA VAL A 131 3.60 -8.77 8.63
C VAL A 131 4.21 -9.26 9.93
N LEU A 132 5.47 -8.91 10.21
CA LEU A 132 6.16 -9.33 11.43
C LEU A 132 5.52 -8.74 12.70
N LEU A 133 5.07 -7.49 12.64
CA LEU A 133 4.34 -6.83 13.72
C LEU A 133 2.95 -7.43 13.92
N THR A 134 2.30 -7.93 12.85
CA THR A 134 1.05 -8.69 12.98
C THR A 134 1.30 -10.00 13.74
N TYR A 135 2.38 -10.72 13.43
CA TYR A 135 2.78 -11.89 14.20
C TYR A 135 2.99 -11.54 15.69
N TRP A 136 3.78 -10.50 15.94
CA TRP A 136 4.01 -10.02 17.31
C TRP A 136 2.72 -9.58 18.00
N ALA A 137 1.83 -8.83 17.35
CA ALA A 137 0.56 -8.42 17.91
C ALA A 137 -0.34 -9.62 18.23
N ALA A 138 -0.46 -10.56 17.30
CA ALA A 138 -1.32 -11.74 17.42
C ALA A 138 -0.89 -12.69 18.55
N LEU A 139 0.40 -12.71 18.94
CA LEU A 139 0.89 -13.44 20.12
C LEU A 139 0.25 -12.98 21.44
N ALA A 140 -0.35 -11.78 21.50
CA ALA A 140 -1.12 -11.36 22.65
C ALA A 140 -2.53 -11.98 22.70
N PHE A 141 -3.01 -12.55 21.57
CA PHE A 141 -4.35 -13.11 21.43
C PHE A 141 -4.37 -14.63 21.42
N GLY A 142 -3.30 -15.28 21.00
CA GLY A 142 -3.22 -16.74 20.84
C GLY A 142 -1.78 -17.27 20.80
N GLY A 143 -1.64 -18.54 20.43
CA GLY A 143 -0.36 -19.21 20.30
C GLY A 143 0.40 -18.85 19.02
N ARG A 144 1.58 -19.48 18.84
CA ARG A 144 2.43 -19.23 17.66
C ARG A 144 1.77 -19.64 16.34
N ARG A 145 0.99 -20.70 16.34
CA ARG A 145 0.28 -21.21 15.17
C ARG A 145 -0.72 -20.18 14.65
N GLU A 146 -1.56 -19.65 15.56
CA GLU A 146 -2.54 -18.62 15.27
C GLU A 146 -1.87 -17.32 14.83
N ALA A 147 -0.83 -16.92 15.55
CA ALA A 147 -0.08 -15.70 15.25
C ALA A 147 0.61 -15.77 13.87
N PHE A 148 1.22 -16.92 13.54
CA PHE A 148 1.80 -17.15 12.22
C PHE A 148 0.75 -17.03 11.13
N LEU A 149 -0.39 -17.71 11.27
CA LEU A 149 -1.41 -17.72 10.23
C LEU A 149 -2.05 -16.33 10.03
N ALA A 150 -2.27 -15.57 11.13
CA ALA A 150 -2.74 -14.19 11.03
C ALA A 150 -1.76 -13.29 10.25
N ALA A 151 -0.46 -13.40 10.55
CA ALA A 151 0.58 -12.68 9.84
C ALA A 151 0.71 -13.13 8.38
N ALA A 152 0.61 -14.44 8.12
CA ALA A 152 0.64 -14.99 6.76
C ALA A 152 -0.54 -14.50 5.91
N PHE A 153 -1.74 -14.37 6.47
CA PHE A 153 -2.87 -13.77 5.78
C PHE A 153 -2.60 -12.31 5.39
N VAL A 154 -2.00 -11.53 6.28
CA VAL A 154 -1.63 -10.13 5.98
C VAL A 154 -0.55 -10.06 4.91
N GLY A 155 0.48 -10.91 4.98
CA GLY A 155 1.57 -10.96 3.99
C GLY A 155 1.12 -11.44 2.61
N ALA A 156 0.12 -12.32 2.58
CA ALA A 156 -0.49 -12.84 1.35
C ALA A 156 -1.58 -11.92 0.76
N CYS A 157 -1.98 -10.87 1.48
CA CYS A 157 -3.10 -10.00 1.15
C CYS A 157 -2.81 -9.15 -0.09
N VAL A 158 -3.74 -9.13 -1.06
CA VAL A 158 -3.58 -8.41 -2.34
C VAL A 158 -3.24 -6.93 -2.14
N ILE A 159 -3.94 -6.22 -1.24
CA ILE A 159 -3.68 -4.80 -1.05
C ILE A 159 -2.29 -4.54 -0.46
N VAL A 160 -1.82 -5.40 0.46
CA VAL A 160 -0.47 -5.27 1.03
C VAL A 160 0.58 -5.55 -0.03
N MET A 161 0.35 -6.55 -0.91
CA MET A 161 1.22 -6.81 -2.06
C MET A 161 1.31 -5.59 -3.00
N VAL A 162 0.21 -4.91 -3.25
CA VAL A 162 0.17 -3.70 -4.10
C VAL A 162 0.92 -2.56 -3.41
N GLU A 163 0.60 -2.26 -2.15
CA GLU A 163 1.19 -1.13 -1.41
C GLU A 163 2.69 -1.32 -1.12
N ALA A 164 3.17 -2.56 -1.03
CA ALA A 164 4.61 -2.86 -0.90
C ALA A 164 5.44 -2.44 -2.13
N ARG A 165 4.79 -2.31 -3.31
CA ARG A 165 5.42 -1.95 -4.60
C ARG A 165 5.21 -0.50 -4.99
N LEU A 166 4.55 0.29 -4.16
CA LEU A 166 4.29 1.69 -4.45
C LEU A 166 5.06 2.59 -3.49
N ALA A 167 5.75 3.57 -4.02
CA ALA A 167 6.50 4.54 -3.23
C ALA A 167 5.56 5.55 -2.55
N LYS A 168 4.74 5.04 -1.59
CA LYS A 168 3.70 5.82 -0.87
C LYS A 168 3.78 5.60 0.64
N THR A 169 2.86 6.24 1.36
CA THR A 169 2.82 6.22 2.84
C THR A 169 2.23 4.95 3.44
N ASP A 170 1.41 4.20 2.70
CA ASP A 170 0.42 3.29 3.26
C ASP A 170 1.01 2.05 3.92
N ALA A 171 2.04 1.45 3.32
CA ALA A 171 2.73 0.29 3.89
C ALA A 171 3.43 0.63 5.23
N VAL A 172 4.11 1.79 5.29
CA VAL A 172 4.76 2.26 6.52
C VAL A 172 3.73 2.63 7.58
N LEU A 173 2.64 3.29 7.18
CA LEU A 173 1.50 3.58 8.06
C LEU A 173 0.91 2.30 8.66
N GLY A 174 0.74 1.25 7.83
CA GLY A 174 0.26 -0.06 8.26
C GLY A 174 1.15 -0.66 9.36
N ALA A 175 2.47 -0.62 9.18
CA ALA A 175 3.43 -1.07 10.19
C ALA A 175 3.29 -0.28 11.50
N CYS A 176 3.25 1.06 11.44
CA CYS A 176 3.06 1.91 12.61
C CYS A 176 1.73 1.60 13.31
N SER A 177 0.66 1.41 12.54
CA SER A 177 -0.67 1.11 13.10
C SER A 177 -0.67 -0.22 13.86
N VAL A 178 -0.10 -1.27 13.28
CA VAL A 178 -0.02 -2.60 13.92
C VAL A 178 0.89 -2.57 15.15
N ALA A 179 2.01 -1.85 15.10
CA ALA A 179 2.90 -1.69 16.25
C ALA A 179 2.17 -1.01 17.42
N ALA A 180 1.47 0.09 17.15
CA ALA A 180 0.68 0.81 18.15
C ALA A 180 -0.44 -0.07 18.70
N MET A 181 -1.24 -0.71 17.85
CA MET A 181 -2.39 -1.52 18.29
C MET A 181 -1.97 -2.80 19.01
N GLY A 182 -0.86 -3.43 18.60
CA GLY A 182 -0.28 -4.60 19.29
C GLY A 182 0.25 -4.27 20.68
N ALA A 183 0.84 -3.09 20.87
CA ALA A 183 1.26 -2.59 22.19
C ALA A 183 0.04 -2.22 23.05
N LEU A 184 -0.95 -1.59 22.45
CA LEU A 184 -2.22 -1.24 23.12
C LEU A 184 -2.98 -2.49 23.60
N ALA A 185 -3.00 -3.56 22.78
CA ALA A 185 -3.58 -4.85 23.16
C ALA A 185 -2.92 -5.42 24.42
N ARG A 186 -1.58 -5.40 24.48
CA ARG A 186 -0.84 -5.86 25.66
C ARG A 186 -1.17 -5.04 26.90
N ALA A 187 -1.27 -3.71 26.78
CA ALA A 187 -1.67 -2.85 27.88
C ALA A 187 -3.07 -3.20 28.38
N TYR A 188 -3.99 -3.43 27.46
CA TYR A 188 -5.37 -3.78 27.78
C TYR A 188 -5.47 -5.15 28.48
N PHE A 189 -4.77 -6.17 28.01
CA PHE A 189 -4.86 -7.52 28.59
C PHE A 189 -4.18 -7.64 29.95
N VAL A 190 -3.15 -6.85 30.22
CA VAL A 190 -2.50 -6.82 31.55
C VAL A 190 -3.36 -6.08 32.59
N ARG A 191 -4.15 -5.07 32.18
CA ARG A 191 -5.06 -4.28 33.05
C ARG A 191 -4.45 -3.80 34.37
N GLY A 192 -3.16 -3.54 34.37
CA GLY A 192 -2.45 -3.07 35.56
C GLY A 192 -2.06 -4.18 36.56
N ALA A 193 -2.35 -5.44 36.28
CA ALA A 193 -1.94 -6.57 37.11
C ALA A 193 -0.41 -6.81 37.10
N ALA A 194 0.26 -6.36 36.03
CA ALA A 194 1.72 -6.38 35.91
C ALA A 194 2.22 -5.11 35.23
N ARG A 195 3.49 -4.76 35.45
CA ARG A 195 4.14 -3.66 34.74
C ARG A 195 4.42 -4.04 33.30
N LEU A 196 4.02 -3.20 32.32
CA LEU A 196 4.43 -3.37 30.94
C LEU A 196 5.95 -3.19 30.81
N PRO A 197 6.62 -4.03 30.00
CA PRO A 197 8.02 -3.79 29.61
C PRO A 197 8.16 -2.40 28.96
N LEU A 198 9.24 -1.70 29.26
CA LEU A 198 9.52 -0.39 28.65
C LEU A 198 9.56 -0.47 27.12
N SER A 199 10.05 -1.58 26.56
CA SER A 199 10.03 -1.83 25.11
C SER A 199 8.61 -1.73 24.52
N THR A 200 7.60 -2.30 25.17
CA THR A 200 6.21 -2.18 24.72
C THR A 200 5.69 -0.75 24.75
N VAL A 201 6.04 0.01 25.80
CA VAL A 201 5.71 1.43 25.94
C VAL A 201 6.37 2.23 24.80
N LEU A 202 7.66 1.99 24.57
CA LEU A 202 8.41 2.67 23.50
C LEU A 202 7.88 2.31 22.11
N ILE A 203 7.56 1.03 21.84
CA ILE A 203 6.97 0.61 20.58
C ILE A 203 5.67 1.38 20.32
N PHE A 204 4.80 1.53 21.32
CA PHE A 204 3.55 2.30 21.16
C PHE A 204 3.82 3.75 20.75
N TRP A 205 4.62 4.47 21.53
CA TRP A 205 4.78 5.90 21.33
C TRP A 205 5.67 6.25 20.14
N LEU A 206 6.69 5.43 19.85
CA LEU A 206 7.49 5.59 18.62
C LEU A 206 6.65 5.31 17.36
N ALA A 207 5.77 4.30 17.41
CA ALA A 207 4.85 4.02 16.31
C ALA A 207 3.83 5.16 16.11
N VAL A 208 3.33 5.77 17.19
CA VAL A 208 2.46 6.94 17.12
C VAL A 208 3.23 8.13 16.52
N ALA A 209 4.44 8.43 17.00
CA ALA A 209 5.25 9.55 16.50
C ALA A 209 5.62 9.37 15.01
N ALA A 210 6.09 8.19 14.63
CA ALA A 210 6.40 7.86 13.24
C ALA A 210 5.13 7.94 12.36
N GLY A 211 4.01 7.41 12.83
CA GLY A 211 2.73 7.48 12.12
C GLY A 211 2.26 8.92 11.88
N VAL A 212 2.47 9.81 12.86
CA VAL A 212 2.17 11.25 12.71
C VAL A 212 3.05 11.87 11.63
N LEU A 213 4.34 11.57 11.60
CA LEU A 213 5.27 12.08 10.58
C LEU A 213 4.99 11.47 9.18
N VAL A 214 4.45 10.25 9.09
CA VAL A 214 4.17 9.58 7.81
C VAL A 214 2.83 10.02 7.21
N LYS A 215 1.76 10.06 8.02
CA LYS A 215 0.41 10.34 7.47
C LYS A 215 -0.50 11.09 8.44
N GLY A 216 0.07 11.90 9.32
CA GLY A 216 -0.70 12.74 10.25
C GLY A 216 -1.46 11.93 11.31
N PRO A 217 -2.72 12.27 11.63
CA PRO A 217 -3.40 11.80 12.83
C PRO A 217 -3.93 10.36 12.76
N LEU A 218 -3.68 9.59 11.70
CA LEU A 218 -4.33 8.29 11.49
C LEU A 218 -3.98 7.26 12.57
N VAL A 219 -2.69 7.11 12.93
CA VAL A 219 -2.29 6.15 13.99
C VAL A 219 -2.85 6.56 15.35
N PRO A 220 -2.73 7.83 15.79
CA PRO A 220 -3.43 8.33 16.96
C PRO A 220 -4.95 8.10 16.92
N MET A 221 -5.58 8.30 15.77
CA MET A 221 -7.03 8.10 15.59
C MET A 221 -7.42 6.63 15.84
N PHE A 222 -6.70 5.66 15.26
CA PHE A 222 -6.99 4.23 15.50
C PHE A 222 -6.87 3.87 16.97
N ALA A 223 -5.81 4.32 17.64
CA ALA A 223 -5.61 4.08 19.05
C ALA A 223 -6.70 4.74 19.92
N ALA A 224 -7.01 6.00 19.65
CA ALA A 224 -8.03 6.76 20.39
C ALA A 224 -9.43 6.15 20.23
N LEU A 225 -9.81 5.75 19.01
CA LEU A 225 -11.11 5.11 18.76
C LEU A 225 -11.22 3.76 19.46
N ALA A 226 -10.16 2.96 19.48
CA ALA A 226 -10.13 1.69 20.18
C ALA A 226 -10.21 1.89 21.70
N VAL A 227 -9.46 2.86 22.27
CA VAL A 227 -9.53 3.22 23.69
C VAL A 227 -10.92 3.70 24.05
N LEU A 228 -11.55 4.55 23.24
CA LEU A 228 -12.91 5.04 23.44
C LEU A 228 -13.94 3.89 23.45
N ALA A 229 -13.86 2.99 22.49
CA ALA A 229 -14.77 1.83 22.42
C ALA A 229 -14.64 0.93 23.68
N LEU A 230 -13.40 0.67 24.10
CA LEU A 230 -13.14 -0.10 25.32
C LEU A 230 -13.53 0.67 26.59
N PHE A 231 -13.38 1.99 26.62
CA PHE A 231 -13.85 2.83 27.71
C PHE A 231 -15.38 2.76 27.83
N VAL A 232 -16.10 2.83 26.73
CA VAL A 232 -17.58 2.71 26.74
C VAL A 232 -18.01 1.35 27.28
N ARG A 233 -17.29 0.28 26.91
CA ARG A 233 -17.55 -1.07 27.39
C ARG A 233 -17.30 -1.24 28.90
N GLU A 234 -16.15 -0.76 29.40
CA GLU A 234 -15.65 -1.06 30.74
C GLU A 234 -15.84 0.08 31.75
N ARG A 235 -16.28 1.26 31.25
CA ARG A 235 -16.42 2.48 32.05
C ARG A 235 -15.12 2.92 32.71
N SER A 236 -13.97 2.44 32.21
CA SER A 236 -12.64 2.76 32.71
C SER A 236 -11.59 2.64 31.63
N ALA A 237 -10.66 3.57 31.56
CA ALA A 237 -9.46 3.51 30.71
C ALA A 237 -8.16 3.52 31.55
N ARG A 238 -8.23 3.19 32.85
CA ARG A 238 -7.05 3.20 33.74
C ARG A 238 -5.91 2.32 33.26
N TRP A 239 -6.22 1.23 32.54
CA TRP A 239 -5.24 0.33 31.93
C TRP A 239 -4.33 1.05 30.93
N PHE A 240 -4.80 2.15 30.30
CA PHE A 240 -4.00 2.97 29.37
C PHE A 240 -2.82 3.66 30.08
N LEU A 241 -2.92 3.94 31.38
CA LEU A 241 -1.83 4.52 32.17
C LEU A 241 -0.58 3.63 32.21
N ALA A 242 -0.72 2.32 31.96
CA ALA A 242 0.41 1.41 31.84
C ALA A 242 1.34 1.78 30.67
N LEU A 243 0.84 2.48 29.64
CA LEU A 243 1.62 3.02 28.51
C LEU A 243 2.33 4.34 28.85
N ARG A 244 2.27 4.81 30.10
CA ARG A 244 2.97 6.02 30.58
C ARG A 244 2.75 7.24 29.68
N PRO A 245 1.52 7.76 29.55
CA PRO A 245 1.17 8.79 28.57
C PRO A 245 2.02 10.06 28.69
N GLY A 246 2.48 10.46 29.88
CA GLY A 246 3.39 11.59 30.05
C GLY A 246 4.71 11.41 29.29
N LEU A 247 5.35 10.24 29.42
CA LEU A 247 6.56 9.90 28.64
C LEU A 247 6.22 9.87 27.14
N GLY A 248 5.06 9.34 26.79
CA GLY A 248 4.63 9.24 25.41
C GLY A 248 4.45 10.58 24.72
N VAL A 249 3.81 11.53 25.38
CA VAL A 249 3.65 12.89 24.87
C VAL A 249 5.03 13.52 24.61
N LEU A 250 5.99 13.36 25.54
CA LEU A 250 7.36 13.83 25.35
C LEU A 250 8.01 13.21 24.12
N ILE A 251 7.87 11.90 23.89
CA ILE A 251 8.42 11.21 22.72
C ILE A 251 7.81 11.77 21.44
N VAL A 252 6.47 11.90 21.38
CA VAL A 252 5.78 12.39 20.18
C VAL A 252 6.19 13.84 19.90
N LEU A 253 6.24 14.69 20.91
CA LEU A 253 6.68 16.08 20.76
C LEU A 253 8.14 16.15 20.32
N ALA A 254 9.05 15.40 20.95
CA ALA A 254 10.47 15.42 20.59
C ALA A 254 10.74 14.98 19.15
N LEU A 255 9.98 14.01 18.62
CA LEU A 255 10.21 13.48 17.29
C LEU A 255 9.43 14.22 16.19
N ALA A 256 8.20 14.63 16.45
CA ALA A 256 7.34 15.20 15.42
C ALA A 256 7.36 16.74 15.42
N LEU A 257 7.36 17.38 16.60
CA LEU A 257 7.24 18.84 16.72
C LEU A 257 8.34 19.62 16.00
N PRO A 258 9.63 19.20 15.99
CA PRO A 258 10.69 19.96 15.32
C PRO A 258 10.39 20.21 13.85
N TRP A 259 9.94 19.16 13.13
CA TRP A 259 9.59 19.32 11.72
C TRP A 259 8.32 20.17 11.54
N PHE A 260 7.28 19.98 12.37
CA PHE A 260 6.06 20.78 12.27
C PHE A 260 6.32 22.28 12.54
N VAL A 261 7.23 22.60 13.47
CA VAL A 261 7.65 23.99 13.71
C VAL A 261 8.45 24.52 12.51
N ALA A 262 9.41 23.74 12.00
CA ALA A 262 10.22 24.15 10.85
C ALA A 262 9.36 24.43 9.61
N ILE A 263 8.41 23.55 9.27
CA ILE A 263 7.52 23.75 8.12
C ILE A 263 6.52 24.90 8.36
N ALA A 264 6.05 25.09 9.59
CA ALA A 264 5.19 26.22 9.93
C ALA A 264 5.88 27.56 9.64
N VAL A 265 7.12 27.70 10.11
CA VAL A 265 7.94 28.90 9.88
C VAL A 265 8.23 29.08 8.39
N LYS A 266 8.68 28.00 7.73
CA LYS A 266 9.11 28.05 6.32
C LYS A 266 7.97 28.32 5.36
N SER A 267 6.78 27.76 5.61
CA SER A 267 5.59 27.91 4.76
C SER A 267 4.68 29.09 5.16
N GLY A 268 5.03 29.84 6.24
CA GLY A 268 4.14 30.86 6.79
C GLY A 268 2.78 30.30 7.24
N GLY A 269 2.73 29.02 7.63
CA GLY A 269 1.50 28.33 8.03
C GLY A 269 0.72 27.68 6.88
N ALA A 270 1.09 27.90 5.62
CA ALA A 270 0.38 27.37 4.43
C ALA A 270 0.30 25.82 4.44
N PHE A 271 1.27 25.13 5.01
CA PHE A 271 1.23 23.70 5.20
C PHE A 271 -0.04 23.23 5.93
N PHE A 272 -0.40 23.87 7.02
CA PHE A 272 -1.57 23.47 7.82
C PHE A 272 -2.88 23.75 7.10
N THR A 273 -2.97 24.89 6.41
CA THR A 273 -4.15 25.22 5.59
C THR A 273 -4.38 24.19 4.49
N GLU A 274 -3.31 23.79 3.79
CA GLU A 274 -3.38 22.81 2.70
C GLU A 274 -3.59 21.38 3.25
N SER A 275 -2.75 20.94 4.20
CA SER A 275 -2.75 19.56 4.70
C SER A 275 -3.97 19.23 5.56
N VAL A 276 -4.32 20.11 6.50
CA VAL A 276 -5.45 19.90 7.42
C VAL A 276 -6.75 20.41 6.80
N GLY A 277 -6.74 21.64 6.27
CA GLY A 277 -7.94 22.26 5.71
C GLY A 277 -8.40 21.57 4.42
N HIS A 278 -7.56 21.62 3.37
CA HIS A 278 -7.97 21.12 2.05
C HIS A 278 -7.83 19.62 1.89
N ASP A 279 -6.70 19.01 2.30
CA ASP A 279 -6.49 17.57 2.06
C ASP A 279 -7.24 16.69 3.07
N MET A 280 -7.26 17.01 4.35
CA MET A 280 -7.90 16.17 5.37
C MET A 280 -9.39 16.50 5.54
N LEU A 281 -9.74 17.74 5.89
CA LEU A 281 -11.13 18.13 6.11
C LEU A 281 -11.94 18.19 4.81
N GLY A 282 -11.32 18.59 3.70
CA GLY A 282 -11.96 18.57 2.38
C GLY A 282 -12.42 17.18 1.95
N LYS A 283 -11.68 16.11 2.32
CA LYS A 283 -12.11 14.72 2.05
C LYS A 283 -13.28 14.26 2.90
N VAL A 284 -13.45 14.85 4.07
CA VAL A 284 -14.57 14.54 4.98
C VAL A 284 -15.83 15.30 4.58
N GLY A 285 -15.69 16.58 4.15
CA GLY A 285 -16.83 17.45 3.84
C GLY A 285 -17.37 17.31 2.43
N THR A 286 -16.50 17.09 1.44
CA THR A 286 -16.88 17.00 0.02
C THR A 286 -16.17 15.83 -0.65
N ALA A 287 -16.91 15.04 -1.46
CA ALA A 287 -16.27 14.00 -2.26
C ALA A 287 -15.29 14.66 -3.26
N GLN A 288 -14.02 14.23 -3.24
CA GLN A 288 -13.14 14.52 -4.37
C GLN A 288 -13.75 13.85 -5.61
N THR A 289 -13.99 14.62 -6.66
CA THR A 289 -14.89 14.35 -7.81
C THR A 289 -14.75 12.97 -8.48
N TYR A 290 -13.60 12.27 -8.29
CA TYR A 290 -13.32 10.96 -8.91
C TYR A 290 -13.20 9.80 -7.91
N HIS A 291 -13.36 10.03 -6.61
CA HIS A 291 -13.15 9.01 -5.56
C HIS A 291 -14.37 8.83 -4.65
N TRP A 292 -15.51 9.37 -5.06
CA TRP A 292 -16.76 9.13 -4.34
C TRP A 292 -17.18 7.66 -4.49
N GLN A 293 -17.45 7.03 -3.36
CA GLN A 293 -18.00 5.67 -3.32
C GLN A 293 -19.10 5.59 -2.26
N PRO A 294 -20.15 4.83 -2.50
CA PRO A 294 -21.25 4.69 -1.55
C PRO A 294 -20.80 3.96 -0.26
N PRO A 295 -21.56 4.12 0.84
CA PRO A 295 -21.42 3.26 2.02
C PRO A 295 -21.53 1.79 1.63
N GLY A 296 -20.73 0.92 2.28
CA GLY A 296 -20.62 -0.50 1.93
C GLY A 296 -19.52 -0.81 0.91
N PHE A 297 -18.87 0.19 0.33
CA PHE A 297 -17.77 -0.01 -0.61
C PHE A 297 -16.66 -0.92 -0.05
N TYR A 298 -16.24 -0.69 1.20
CA TYR A 298 -15.17 -1.49 1.80
C TYR A 298 -15.57 -2.92 2.09
N LEU A 299 -16.86 -3.20 2.33
CA LEU A 299 -17.35 -4.58 2.49
C LEU A 299 -17.21 -5.37 1.20
N LEU A 300 -17.49 -4.75 0.06
CA LEU A 300 -17.29 -5.38 -1.26
C LEU A 300 -15.81 -5.44 -1.62
N ALA A 301 -15.07 -4.35 -1.41
CA ALA A 301 -13.64 -4.30 -1.71
C ALA A 301 -12.82 -5.31 -0.89
N LEU A 302 -13.28 -5.66 0.33
CA LEU A 302 -12.63 -6.64 1.21
C LEU A 302 -12.36 -7.97 0.50
N PHE A 303 -13.29 -8.44 -0.33
CA PHE A 303 -13.14 -9.73 -1.00
C PHE A 303 -11.91 -9.78 -1.92
N ALA A 304 -11.65 -8.71 -2.66
CA ALA A 304 -10.47 -8.61 -3.51
C ALA A 304 -9.23 -8.17 -2.72
N THR A 305 -9.35 -7.18 -1.85
CA THR A 305 -8.21 -6.53 -1.19
C THR A 305 -7.64 -7.38 -0.04
N PHE A 306 -8.47 -8.11 0.70
CA PHE A 306 -8.06 -9.02 1.78
C PHE A 306 -7.99 -10.49 1.32
N TRP A 307 -8.11 -10.77 0.02
CA TRP A 307 -7.81 -12.11 -0.49
C TRP A 307 -6.35 -12.48 -0.12
N PRO A 308 -6.05 -13.72 0.35
CA PRO A 308 -6.89 -14.93 0.27
C PRO A 308 -7.77 -15.19 1.51
N ALA A 309 -7.71 -14.38 2.56
CA ALA A 309 -8.40 -14.65 3.82
C ALA A 309 -9.85 -14.12 3.88
N ALA A 310 -10.28 -13.30 2.91
CA ALA A 310 -11.56 -12.60 2.97
C ALA A 310 -12.77 -13.53 3.16
N ALA A 311 -12.82 -14.65 2.45
CA ALA A 311 -13.91 -15.64 2.59
C ALA A 311 -13.96 -16.22 4.01
N LEU A 312 -12.80 -16.56 4.58
CA LEU A 312 -12.70 -17.08 5.95
C LEU A 312 -13.05 -16.00 6.98
N ALA A 313 -12.70 -14.73 6.71
CA ALA A 313 -13.06 -13.62 7.58
C ALA A 313 -14.58 -13.40 7.65
N VAL A 314 -15.28 -13.52 6.54
CA VAL A 314 -16.76 -13.48 6.52
C VAL A 314 -17.35 -14.62 7.34
N LEU A 315 -16.82 -15.84 7.20
CA LEU A 315 -17.24 -16.98 8.01
C LEU A 315 -16.91 -16.82 9.51
N ALA A 316 -15.98 -15.93 9.87
CA ALA A 316 -15.66 -15.63 11.27
C ALA A 316 -16.63 -14.60 11.91
N ILE A 317 -17.47 -13.89 11.15
CA ILE A 317 -18.39 -12.87 11.70
C ILE A 317 -19.32 -13.41 12.79
N PRO A 318 -20.01 -14.57 12.62
CA PRO A 318 -20.84 -15.12 13.67
C PRO A 318 -20.06 -15.48 14.94
N PHE A 319 -18.81 -15.93 14.80
CA PHE A 319 -17.92 -16.18 15.93
C PHE A 319 -17.60 -14.90 16.69
N ALA A 320 -17.21 -13.84 15.98
CA ALA A 320 -16.91 -12.55 16.59
C ALA A 320 -18.11 -12.00 17.36
N TRP A 321 -19.31 -12.10 16.80
CA TRP A 321 -20.54 -11.66 17.44
C TRP A 321 -20.88 -12.46 18.69
N LYS A 322 -20.81 -13.78 18.63
CA LYS A 322 -21.10 -14.67 19.76
C LYS A 322 -20.10 -14.49 20.91
N ASN A 323 -18.84 -14.24 20.59
CA ASN A 323 -17.73 -14.13 21.56
C ASN A 323 -17.35 -12.68 21.87
N ARG A 324 -18.18 -11.68 21.55
CA ARG A 324 -17.88 -10.26 21.78
C ARG A 324 -17.64 -9.87 23.24
N ALA A 325 -18.01 -10.77 24.18
CA ALA A 325 -17.72 -10.62 25.60
C ALA A 325 -16.29 -11.05 25.98
N ASP A 326 -15.65 -11.92 25.18
CA ASP A 326 -14.21 -12.27 25.35
C ASP A 326 -13.35 -11.04 25.10
N ASP A 327 -12.42 -10.75 26.02
CA ASP A 327 -11.60 -9.54 25.96
C ASP A 327 -10.75 -9.45 24.69
N ARG A 328 -10.29 -10.59 24.16
CA ARG A 328 -9.51 -10.65 22.91
C ARG A 328 -10.36 -10.23 21.71
N ILE A 329 -11.58 -10.74 21.65
CA ILE A 329 -12.53 -10.40 20.58
C ILE A 329 -13.00 -8.96 20.74
N ALA A 330 -13.29 -8.53 21.97
CA ALA A 330 -13.70 -7.15 22.25
C ALA A 330 -12.63 -6.14 21.83
N PHE A 331 -11.35 -6.40 22.13
CA PHE A 331 -10.26 -5.55 21.68
C PHE A 331 -10.16 -5.53 20.15
N ALA A 332 -10.21 -6.68 19.49
CA ALA A 332 -10.14 -6.75 18.02
C ALA A 332 -11.33 -6.00 17.39
N LEU A 333 -12.55 -6.13 17.92
CA LEU A 333 -13.72 -5.37 17.47
C LEU A 333 -13.57 -3.86 17.72
N ALA A 334 -12.98 -3.45 18.87
CA ALA A 334 -12.68 -2.06 19.17
C ALA A 334 -11.64 -1.46 18.19
N TRP A 335 -10.72 -2.27 17.70
CA TRP A 335 -9.79 -1.86 16.64
C TRP A 335 -10.49 -1.72 15.28
N ILE A 336 -11.35 -2.70 14.91
CA ILE A 336 -11.98 -2.78 13.59
C ILE A 336 -13.16 -1.78 13.47
N VAL A 337 -14.17 -1.92 14.33
CA VAL A 337 -15.50 -1.35 14.07
C VAL A 337 -15.53 0.18 14.06
N PRO A 338 -15.01 0.90 15.07
CA PRO A 338 -15.06 2.37 15.05
C PRO A 338 -14.28 2.96 13.89
N SER A 339 -13.09 2.42 13.61
CA SER A 339 -12.24 2.89 12.51
C SER A 339 -12.85 2.58 11.14
N TRP A 340 -13.46 1.40 10.98
CA TRP A 340 -14.20 1.04 9.75
C TRP A 340 -15.35 2.00 9.49
N LEU A 341 -16.15 2.30 10.53
CA LEU A 341 -17.27 3.24 10.42
C LEU A 341 -16.81 4.64 10.02
N VAL A 342 -15.70 5.13 10.58
CA VAL A 342 -15.13 6.42 10.17
C VAL A 342 -14.83 6.44 8.67
N PHE A 343 -14.18 5.40 8.13
CA PHE A 343 -13.87 5.32 6.70
C PHE A 343 -15.12 5.12 5.83
N GLU A 344 -16.13 4.40 6.30
CA GLU A 344 -17.39 4.27 5.56
C GLU A 344 -18.21 5.57 5.50
N LEU A 345 -18.09 6.42 6.52
CA LEU A 345 -18.77 7.72 6.55
C LEU A 345 -18.07 8.76 5.67
N VAL A 346 -16.76 8.64 5.45
CA VAL A 346 -16.01 9.57 4.59
C VAL A 346 -16.37 9.32 3.12
N PRO A 347 -16.81 10.35 2.35
CA PRO A 347 -17.22 10.19 0.96
C PRO A 347 -16.10 9.73 0.02
N THR A 348 -14.88 10.21 0.24
CA THR A 348 -13.69 9.83 -0.54
C THR A 348 -13.15 8.49 -0.07
N LYS A 349 -13.27 7.43 -0.86
CA LYS A 349 -12.84 6.09 -0.52
C LYS A 349 -11.78 5.56 -1.47
N LEU A 350 -10.69 5.03 -0.90
CA LEU A 350 -9.68 4.27 -1.62
C LEU A 350 -9.51 2.88 -0.97
N PRO A 351 -9.30 1.82 -1.74
CA PRO A 351 -9.30 0.44 -1.22
C PRO A 351 -8.33 0.20 -0.06
N HIS A 352 -7.20 0.91 -0.02
CA HIS A 352 -6.15 0.75 0.99
C HIS A 352 -6.42 1.49 2.32
N TYR A 353 -7.45 2.32 2.43
CA TYR A 353 -7.69 3.08 3.68
C TYR A 353 -7.99 2.18 4.87
N VAL A 354 -8.67 1.05 4.65
CA VAL A 354 -8.99 0.08 5.71
C VAL A 354 -7.91 -0.98 5.92
N MET A 355 -6.82 -0.97 5.14
CA MET A 355 -5.71 -1.93 5.28
C MET A 355 -5.12 -2.01 6.69
N PRO A 356 -4.99 -0.91 7.48
CA PRO A 356 -4.51 -0.97 8.87
C PRO A 356 -5.40 -1.78 9.82
N LEU A 357 -6.62 -2.12 9.42
CA LEU A 357 -7.57 -2.93 10.19
C LEU A 357 -7.45 -4.44 9.89
N TYR A 358 -6.82 -4.81 8.77
CA TYR A 358 -6.70 -6.19 8.32
C TYR A 358 -5.97 -7.12 9.29
N PRO A 359 -4.93 -6.67 10.04
CA PRO A 359 -4.34 -7.49 11.09
C PRO A 359 -5.33 -7.92 12.17
N ALA A 360 -6.23 -7.04 12.60
CA ALA A 360 -7.26 -7.39 13.57
C ALA A 360 -8.30 -8.37 12.98
N ILE A 361 -8.70 -8.18 11.72
CA ILE A 361 -9.59 -9.10 11.00
C ILE A 361 -8.93 -10.47 10.88
N ALA A 362 -7.63 -10.53 10.51
CA ALA A 362 -6.86 -11.77 10.45
C ALA A 362 -6.80 -12.47 11.81
N ILE A 363 -6.56 -11.73 12.91
CA ILE A 363 -6.55 -12.27 14.28
C ILE A 363 -7.91 -12.91 14.63
N VAL A 364 -9.01 -12.20 14.40
CA VAL A 364 -10.36 -12.75 14.65
C VAL A 364 -10.61 -14.00 13.81
N THR A 365 -10.20 -13.98 12.54
CA THR A 365 -10.35 -15.12 11.61
C THR A 365 -9.61 -16.35 12.11
N VAL A 366 -8.35 -16.20 12.51
CA VAL A 366 -7.57 -17.37 12.99
C VAL A 366 -8.05 -17.87 14.35
N LEU A 367 -8.55 -17.00 15.23
CA LEU A 367 -9.18 -17.44 16.48
C LEU A 367 -10.48 -18.22 16.23
N ALA A 368 -11.28 -17.81 15.25
CA ALA A 368 -12.47 -18.56 14.83
C ALA A 368 -12.09 -19.92 14.24
N LEU A 369 -11.03 -19.96 13.43
CA LEU A 369 -10.49 -21.17 12.84
C LEU A 369 -9.99 -22.15 13.92
N ALA A 370 -9.17 -21.68 14.86
CA ALA A 370 -8.59 -22.47 15.95
C ALA A 370 -9.68 -23.06 16.88
N ARG A 371 -10.80 -22.36 17.05
CA ARG A 371 -11.94 -22.82 17.84
C ARG A 371 -12.96 -23.67 17.04
N GLY A 372 -12.65 -24.03 15.78
CA GLY A 372 -13.51 -24.86 14.95
C GLY A 372 -14.84 -24.21 14.51
N PHE A 373 -14.92 -22.87 14.55
CA PHE A 373 -16.10 -22.15 14.06
C PHE A 373 -16.14 -22.08 12.54
N ILE A 374 -14.98 -22.01 11.89
CA ILE A 374 -14.87 -21.99 10.43
C ILE A 374 -14.76 -23.44 9.95
N ALA A 375 -15.86 -23.97 9.46
CA ALA A 375 -15.99 -25.34 8.95
C ALA A 375 -17.04 -25.40 7.83
N PRO A 376 -17.01 -26.41 6.96
CA PRO A 376 -17.93 -26.57 5.83
C PRO A 376 -19.29 -27.16 6.26
N ARG A 377 -19.91 -26.55 7.29
CA ARG A 377 -21.11 -27.08 7.96
C ARG A 377 -22.36 -27.15 7.07
N ASP A 378 -22.47 -26.17 6.16
CA ASP A 378 -23.62 -26.01 5.28
C ASP A 378 -23.19 -25.55 3.88
N LEU A 379 -24.16 -25.47 2.98
CA LEU A 379 -23.92 -25.03 1.60
C LEU A 379 -23.42 -23.57 1.55
N ALA A 380 -23.94 -22.69 2.41
CA ALA A 380 -23.54 -21.28 2.44
C ALA A 380 -22.06 -21.12 2.78
N ALA A 381 -21.54 -21.86 3.77
CA ALA A 381 -20.12 -21.87 4.11
C ALA A 381 -19.24 -22.34 2.93
N LYS A 382 -19.67 -23.41 2.23
CA LYS A 382 -18.96 -23.94 1.07
C LYS A 382 -18.96 -22.96 -0.10
N LEU A 383 -20.09 -22.30 -0.36
CA LEU A 383 -20.22 -21.27 -1.40
C LEU A 383 -19.41 -20.00 -1.06
N THR A 384 -19.42 -19.57 0.21
CA THR A 384 -18.58 -18.45 0.64
C THR A 384 -17.11 -18.78 0.45
N ALA A 385 -16.65 -19.96 0.82
CA ALA A 385 -15.27 -20.39 0.63
C ALA A 385 -14.89 -20.52 -0.84
N LEU A 386 -15.84 -20.68 -1.76
CA LEU A 386 -15.61 -20.74 -3.21
C LEU A 386 -15.06 -19.40 -3.75
N LEU A 387 -15.21 -18.30 -3.01
CA LEU A 387 -14.53 -17.04 -3.35
C LEU A 387 -13.01 -17.14 -3.30
N ILE A 388 -12.43 -18.14 -2.60
CA ILE A 388 -10.98 -18.36 -2.58
C ILE A 388 -10.42 -18.56 -4.00
N PRO A 389 -10.91 -19.50 -4.84
CA PRO A 389 -10.46 -19.63 -6.23
C PRO A 389 -11.07 -18.61 -7.20
N PHE A 390 -12.26 -18.07 -6.94
CA PHE A 390 -12.89 -17.12 -7.86
C PHE A 390 -12.18 -15.76 -7.94
N ILE A 391 -11.62 -15.27 -6.85
CA ILE A 391 -10.94 -13.97 -6.84
C ILE A 391 -9.69 -13.99 -7.73
N PRO A 392 -8.72 -14.92 -7.59
CA PRO A 392 -7.56 -14.96 -8.49
C PRO A 392 -7.95 -15.22 -9.95
N ALA A 393 -8.99 -16.03 -10.20
CA ALA A 393 -9.54 -16.21 -11.54
C ALA A 393 -10.08 -14.89 -12.10
N GLY A 394 -10.85 -14.14 -11.31
CA GLY A 394 -11.36 -12.82 -11.69
C GLY A 394 -10.25 -11.81 -11.97
N ILE A 395 -9.19 -11.80 -11.15
CA ILE A 395 -8.00 -10.97 -11.38
C ILE A 395 -7.33 -11.36 -12.71
N ALA A 396 -7.15 -12.65 -12.98
CA ALA A 396 -6.55 -13.13 -14.22
C ALA A 396 -7.38 -12.72 -15.46
N VAL A 397 -8.71 -12.87 -15.40
CA VAL A 397 -9.63 -12.45 -16.47
C VAL A 397 -9.59 -10.94 -16.65
N GLY A 398 -9.61 -10.16 -15.56
CA GLY A 398 -9.54 -8.69 -15.60
C GLY A 398 -8.23 -8.20 -16.23
N LEU A 399 -7.10 -8.79 -15.87
CA LEU A 399 -5.79 -8.47 -16.46
C LEU A 399 -5.69 -8.90 -17.93
N ALA A 400 -6.25 -10.06 -18.29
CA ALA A 400 -6.33 -10.50 -19.67
C ALA A 400 -7.16 -9.53 -20.54
N PHE A 401 -8.31 -9.11 -20.02
CA PHE A 401 -9.19 -8.14 -20.67
C PHE A 401 -8.47 -6.78 -20.82
N ALA A 402 -7.81 -6.29 -19.77
CA ALA A 402 -7.05 -5.05 -19.82
C ALA A 402 -5.92 -5.11 -20.85
N ALA A 403 -5.11 -6.19 -20.87
CA ALA A 403 -4.03 -6.35 -21.82
C ALA A 403 -4.54 -6.44 -23.27
N LYS A 404 -5.63 -7.18 -23.49
CA LYS A 404 -6.26 -7.27 -24.82
C LYS A 404 -6.80 -5.94 -25.30
N THR A 405 -7.41 -5.15 -24.39
CA THR A 405 -8.02 -3.86 -24.73
C THR A 405 -6.95 -2.78 -24.95
N LEU A 406 -5.89 -2.78 -24.13
CA LEU A 406 -4.83 -1.77 -24.20
C LEU A 406 -3.81 -2.06 -25.30
N ASP A 407 -3.35 -3.29 -25.43
CA ASP A 407 -2.25 -3.66 -26.34
C ASP A 407 -2.63 -4.64 -27.45
N GLY A 408 -3.89 -5.07 -27.51
CA GLY A 408 -4.37 -6.02 -28.51
C GLY A 408 -3.83 -7.45 -28.34
N ARG A 409 -3.05 -7.73 -27.30
CA ARG A 409 -2.34 -9.01 -27.06
C ARG A 409 -2.71 -9.60 -25.70
N LEU A 410 -2.61 -10.91 -25.58
CA LEU A 410 -2.80 -11.60 -24.31
C LEU A 410 -1.43 -11.96 -23.72
N PRO A 411 -1.22 -11.74 -22.42
CA PRO A 411 0.03 -12.09 -21.71
C PRO A 411 0.02 -13.58 -21.32
N TRP A 412 0.16 -14.49 -22.28
CA TRP A 412 -0.03 -15.93 -22.09
C TRP A 412 0.79 -16.52 -20.94
N ALA A 413 2.06 -16.10 -20.78
CA ALA A 413 2.89 -16.57 -19.67
C ALA A 413 2.31 -16.15 -18.30
N GLY A 414 1.86 -14.89 -18.18
CA GLY A 414 1.20 -14.40 -16.97
C GLY A 414 -0.11 -15.12 -16.68
N LEU A 415 -0.92 -15.36 -17.73
CA LEU A 415 -2.19 -16.10 -17.61
C LEU A 415 -1.97 -17.54 -17.16
N ALA A 416 -0.96 -18.23 -17.69
CA ALA A 416 -0.61 -19.60 -17.28
C ALA A 416 -0.21 -19.66 -15.79
N VAL A 417 0.60 -18.70 -15.32
CA VAL A 417 1.00 -18.64 -13.91
C VAL A 417 -0.19 -18.27 -13.00
N MET A 418 -1.06 -17.35 -13.43
CA MET A 418 -2.28 -17.02 -12.68
C MET A 418 -3.30 -18.16 -12.66
N LEU A 419 -3.37 -18.96 -13.72
CA LEU A 419 -4.15 -20.19 -13.74
C LEU A 419 -3.61 -21.18 -12.69
N LEU A 420 -2.29 -21.35 -12.57
CA LEU A 420 -1.70 -22.17 -11.51
C LEU A 420 -2.08 -21.65 -10.12
N ALA A 421 -2.03 -20.34 -9.88
CA ALA A 421 -2.49 -19.74 -8.63
C ALA A 421 -3.96 -20.08 -8.36
N THR A 422 -4.82 -20.00 -9.38
CA THR A 422 -6.24 -20.35 -9.30
C THR A 422 -6.44 -21.83 -8.98
N LEU A 423 -5.66 -22.73 -9.58
CA LEU A 423 -5.71 -24.17 -9.27
C LEU A 423 -5.28 -24.48 -7.84
N VAL A 424 -4.23 -23.82 -7.32
CA VAL A 424 -3.82 -23.94 -5.92
C VAL A 424 -4.91 -23.40 -4.99
N ALA A 425 -5.53 -22.29 -5.34
CA ALA A 425 -6.66 -21.72 -4.59
C ALA A 425 -7.91 -22.64 -4.66
N PHE A 426 -8.13 -23.32 -5.78
CA PHE A 426 -9.17 -24.36 -5.89
C PHE A 426 -8.86 -25.57 -5.00
N ALA A 427 -7.62 -26.01 -4.94
CA ALA A 427 -7.19 -27.04 -3.99
C ALA A 427 -7.41 -26.60 -2.54
N ALA A 428 -7.20 -25.30 -2.22
CA ALA A 428 -7.54 -24.75 -0.90
C ALA A 428 -9.02 -24.87 -0.58
N TRP A 429 -9.90 -24.47 -1.51
CA TRP A 429 -11.34 -24.64 -1.38
C TRP A 429 -11.73 -26.12 -1.22
N TRP A 430 -11.14 -27.00 -1.99
CA TRP A 430 -11.39 -28.44 -1.91
C TRP A 430 -11.02 -29.03 -0.55
N ARG A 431 -9.88 -28.60 0.05
CA ARG A 431 -9.49 -28.96 1.41
C ARG A 431 -10.49 -28.44 2.45
N PHE A 432 -10.97 -27.20 2.26
CA PHE A 432 -12.01 -26.65 3.11
C PHE A 432 -13.28 -27.51 3.10
N VAL A 433 -13.77 -27.90 1.91
CA VAL A 433 -14.96 -28.75 1.77
C VAL A 433 -14.79 -30.12 2.45
N ARG A 434 -13.55 -30.62 2.54
CA ARG A 434 -13.17 -31.86 3.24
C ARG A 434 -12.96 -31.71 4.74
N ASP A 435 -13.36 -30.59 5.31
CA ASP A 435 -13.20 -30.24 6.72
C ASP A 435 -11.73 -30.18 7.18
N GLU A 436 -10.84 -29.68 6.32
CA GLU A 436 -9.41 -29.47 6.57
C GLU A 436 -9.07 -27.97 6.50
N PRO A 437 -9.69 -27.09 7.34
CA PRO A 437 -9.61 -25.65 7.17
C PRO A 437 -8.20 -25.08 7.40
N GLY A 438 -7.36 -25.75 8.21
CA GLY A 438 -5.96 -25.36 8.39
C GLY A 438 -5.10 -25.55 7.12
N ALA A 439 -5.28 -26.69 6.44
CA ALA A 439 -4.63 -26.96 5.16
C ALA A 439 -5.14 -26.02 4.05
N ALA A 440 -6.45 -25.76 4.06
CA ALA A 440 -7.08 -24.80 3.16
C ALA A 440 -6.48 -23.40 3.30
N ALA A 441 -6.31 -22.91 4.53
CA ALA A 441 -5.71 -21.62 4.81
C ALA A 441 -4.26 -21.52 4.30
N LEU A 442 -3.44 -22.55 4.51
CA LEU A 442 -2.05 -22.58 4.04
C LEU A 442 -1.95 -22.61 2.51
N LEU A 443 -2.80 -23.39 1.83
CA LEU A 443 -2.84 -23.43 0.36
C LEU A 443 -3.33 -22.09 -0.20
N ALA A 444 -4.32 -21.45 0.42
CA ALA A 444 -4.79 -20.14 0.03
C ALA A 444 -3.66 -19.09 0.13
N VAL A 445 -2.88 -19.12 1.22
CA VAL A 445 -1.67 -18.29 1.37
C VAL A 445 -0.64 -18.61 0.28
N ALA A 446 -0.39 -19.89 -0.01
CA ALA A 446 0.59 -20.31 -1.02
C ALA A 446 0.20 -19.90 -2.46
N ALA A 447 -1.08 -19.72 -2.75
CA ALA A 447 -1.54 -19.22 -4.04
C ALA A 447 -1.13 -17.75 -4.30
N SER A 448 -0.92 -16.96 -3.24
CA SER A 448 -0.67 -15.51 -3.34
C SER A 448 0.64 -15.15 -4.02
N PRO A 449 1.82 -15.71 -3.67
CA PRO A 449 3.06 -15.42 -4.38
C PRO A 449 3.00 -15.85 -5.85
N ILE A 450 2.30 -16.93 -6.17
CA ILE A 450 2.10 -17.40 -7.56
C ILE A 450 1.28 -16.36 -8.34
N LEU A 451 0.18 -15.86 -7.74
CA LEU A 451 -0.61 -14.78 -8.33
C LEU A 451 0.23 -13.51 -8.54
N ALA A 452 1.05 -13.14 -7.55
CA ALA A 452 1.91 -11.97 -7.63
C ALA A 452 2.92 -12.09 -8.79
N ILE A 453 3.55 -13.25 -8.98
CA ILE A 453 4.46 -13.53 -10.08
C ILE A 453 3.72 -13.41 -11.43
N GLY A 454 2.56 -14.04 -11.57
CA GLY A 454 1.75 -13.98 -12.80
C GLY A 454 1.36 -12.55 -13.16
N ALA A 455 0.85 -11.80 -12.19
CA ALA A 455 0.35 -10.44 -12.40
C ALA A 455 1.48 -9.42 -12.62
N PHE A 456 2.48 -9.39 -11.72
CA PHE A 456 3.46 -8.29 -11.67
C PHE A 456 4.76 -8.57 -12.41
N THR A 457 5.14 -9.84 -12.62
CA THR A 457 6.35 -10.18 -13.38
C THR A 457 6.05 -10.48 -14.85
N PHE A 458 4.95 -11.20 -15.14
CA PHE A 458 4.69 -11.67 -16.49
C PHE A 458 3.55 -10.94 -17.21
N THR A 459 2.64 -10.27 -16.53
CA THR A 459 1.50 -9.59 -17.17
C THR A 459 1.73 -8.10 -17.31
N GLN A 460 1.91 -7.38 -16.21
CA GLN A 460 1.94 -5.93 -16.24
C GLN A 460 3.14 -5.34 -17.00
N PRO A 461 4.38 -5.85 -16.90
CA PRO A 461 5.51 -5.27 -17.61
C PRO A 461 5.43 -5.40 -19.13
N VAL A 462 4.64 -6.34 -19.66
CA VAL A 462 4.47 -6.51 -21.11
C VAL A 462 3.37 -5.62 -21.68
N MET A 463 2.61 -4.92 -20.85
CA MET A 463 1.60 -3.94 -21.27
C MET A 463 2.27 -2.61 -21.64
N GLN A 464 2.73 -2.52 -22.90
CA GLN A 464 3.53 -1.39 -23.38
C GLN A 464 2.76 -0.07 -23.41
N SER A 465 1.44 -0.10 -23.67
CA SER A 465 0.59 1.10 -23.61
C SER A 465 0.64 1.81 -22.28
N LEU A 466 0.96 1.10 -21.18
CA LEU A 466 1.08 1.69 -19.84
C LEU A 466 2.44 2.38 -19.61
N ARG A 467 3.42 2.23 -20.51
CA ARG A 467 4.80 2.69 -20.38
C ARG A 467 5.08 4.01 -21.10
N LEU A 468 4.07 4.85 -21.30
CA LEU A 468 4.20 6.07 -22.09
C LEU A 468 5.29 7.02 -21.53
N SER A 469 5.28 7.33 -20.23
CA SER A 469 6.30 8.20 -19.62
C SER A 469 7.73 7.62 -19.69
N PRO A 470 7.98 6.33 -19.42
CA PRO A 470 9.28 5.72 -19.69
C PRO A 470 9.75 5.89 -21.14
N HIS A 471 8.90 5.60 -22.14
CA HIS A 471 9.28 5.73 -23.56
C HIS A 471 9.57 7.19 -23.95
N LEU A 472 8.81 8.16 -23.42
CA LEU A 472 9.10 9.59 -23.62
C LEU A 472 10.45 9.98 -23.00
N ALA A 473 10.73 9.53 -21.78
CA ALA A 473 12.00 9.80 -21.12
C ALA A 473 13.19 9.12 -21.84
N GLU A 474 13.01 7.91 -22.36
CA GLU A 474 13.99 7.22 -23.19
C GLU A 474 14.27 8.00 -24.49
N THR A 475 13.21 8.53 -25.14
CA THR A 475 13.36 9.38 -26.34
C THR A 475 14.13 10.65 -26.02
N ALA A 476 13.91 11.26 -24.85
CA ALA A 476 14.67 12.45 -24.44
C ALA A 476 16.16 12.13 -24.20
N ARG A 477 16.46 10.99 -23.58
CA ARG A 477 17.85 10.53 -23.33
C ARG A 477 18.58 10.09 -24.59
N ALA A 478 17.84 9.66 -25.61
CA ALA A 478 18.41 9.25 -26.89
C ALA A 478 18.84 10.43 -27.81
N LEU A 479 18.56 11.67 -27.39
CA LEU A 479 19.09 12.84 -28.09
C LEU A 479 20.61 12.90 -27.91
N ASP A 480 21.30 13.15 -29.01
CA ASP A 480 22.77 13.30 -29.02
C ASP A 480 23.19 14.67 -28.45
N CYS A 481 22.78 14.92 -27.20
CA CYS A 481 23.20 16.13 -26.49
C CYS A 481 23.08 15.92 -24.95
N PRO A 482 24.05 16.47 -24.19
CA PRO A 482 23.99 16.40 -22.74
C PRO A 482 22.86 17.29 -22.21
N HIS A 483 22.07 16.73 -21.28
CA HIS A 483 21.02 17.44 -20.53
C HIS A 483 20.01 18.19 -21.41
N PRO A 484 19.21 17.48 -22.24
CA PRO A 484 18.21 18.14 -23.06
C PRO A 484 17.17 18.88 -22.21
N ALA A 485 16.88 20.14 -22.58
CA ALA A 485 15.73 20.81 -22.01
C ALA A 485 14.46 20.19 -22.61
N VAL A 486 13.57 19.70 -21.74
CA VAL A 486 12.36 18.98 -22.16
C VAL A 486 11.12 19.76 -21.78
N GLY A 487 10.15 19.81 -22.70
CA GLY A 487 8.84 20.37 -22.41
C GLY A 487 7.72 19.49 -22.96
N THR A 488 6.50 19.69 -22.47
CA THR A 488 5.34 18.89 -22.88
C THR A 488 4.10 19.76 -23.05
N LEU A 489 3.33 19.51 -24.11
CA LEU A 489 2.04 20.11 -24.40
C LEU A 489 0.96 19.03 -24.39
N GLY A 490 0.06 19.12 -23.42
CA GLY A 490 -1.09 18.22 -23.30
C GLY A 490 -0.88 17.05 -22.34
N TYR A 491 0.29 16.44 -22.30
CA TYR A 491 0.60 15.33 -21.40
C TYR A 491 1.27 15.83 -20.11
N ARG A 492 0.56 15.76 -18.98
CA ARG A 492 0.98 16.34 -17.69
C ARG A 492 1.09 15.29 -16.58
N GLU A 493 1.64 14.11 -16.91
CA GLU A 493 1.77 13.04 -15.92
C GLU A 493 2.97 13.27 -15.00
N PRO A 494 2.80 13.11 -13.66
CA PRO A 494 3.90 13.22 -12.70
C PRO A 494 5.05 12.25 -12.96
N SER A 495 4.77 11.09 -13.54
CA SER A 495 5.78 10.10 -13.92
C SER A 495 6.73 10.62 -14.99
N LEU A 496 6.28 11.51 -15.91
CA LEU A 496 7.16 12.13 -16.88
C LEU A 496 8.12 13.13 -16.20
N VAL A 497 7.62 13.94 -15.26
CA VAL A 497 8.47 14.86 -14.47
C VAL A 497 9.55 14.09 -13.70
N PHE A 498 9.17 13.00 -13.04
CA PHE A 498 10.11 12.17 -12.29
C PHE A 498 11.22 11.59 -13.18
N LEU A 499 10.87 11.10 -14.38
CA LEU A 499 11.79 10.40 -15.28
C LEU A 499 12.60 11.32 -16.20
N ALA A 500 12.00 12.43 -16.66
CA ALA A 500 12.64 13.35 -17.61
C ALA A 500 13.37 14.52 -16.92
N GLY A 501 13.06 14.81 -15.65
CA GLY A 501 13.74 15.83 -14.87
C GLY A 501 12.82 16.85 -14.23
N THR A 502 13.26 17.41 -13.12
CA THR A 502 12.52 18.39 -12.32
C THR A 502 12.20 19.66 -13.11
N GLU A 503 13.08 20.05 -14.04
CA GLU A 503 12.95 21.25 -14.89
C GLU A 503 12.04 21.06 -16.12
N LEU A 504 11.34 19.92 -16.22
CA LEU A 504 10.39 19.67 -17.32
C LEU A 504 9.36 20.78 -17.40
N ARG A 505 9.25 21.46 -18.57
CA ARG A 505 8.27 22.52 -18.78
C ARG A 505 6.92 21.97 -19.22
N MET A 506 5.84 22.41 -18.58
CA MET A 506 4.48 22.08 -18.96
C MET A 506 3.84 23.28 -19.66
N PHE A 507 3.79 23.25 -20.99
CA PHE A 507 3.28 24.37 -21.78
C PHE A 507 1.77 24.56 -21.59
N ALA A 508 1.35 25.83 -21.51
CA ALA A 508 -0.05 26.20 -21.46
C ALA A 508 -0.70 26.13 -22.86
N GLY A 509 0.08 26.38 -23.92
CA GLY A 509 -0.40 26.41 -25.30
C GLY A 509 0.67 26.11 -26.35
N ALA A 510 0.22 25.99 -27.59
CA ALA A 510 1.08 25.65 -28.74
C ALA A 510 2.15 26.71 -29.02
N GLY A 511 1.85 28.00 -28.87
CA GLY A 511 2.80 29.09 -29.06
C GLY A 511 3.96 29.03 -28.06
N GLU A 512 3.69 28.69 -26.80
CA GLU A 512 4.74 28.54 -25.80
C GLU A 512 5.68 27.37 -26.14
N ALA A 513 5.13 26.26 -26.67
CA ALA A 513 5.92 25.13 -27.13
C ALA A 513 6.80 25.48 -28.34
N ALA A 514 6.26 26.26 -29.29
CA ALA A 514 7.03 26.76 -30.46
C ALA A 514 8.15 27.73 -30.04
N GLU A 515 7.85 28.69 -29.17
CA GLU A 515 8.85 29.65 -28.68
C GLU A 515 9.93 28.95 -27.84
N PHE A 516 9.55 27.93 -27.08
CA PHE A 516 10.52 27.09 -26.37
C PHE A 516 11.52 26.46 -27.34
N LEU A 517 11.07 25.86 -28.44
CA LEU A 517 11.96 25.25 -29.44
C LEU A 517 12.76 26.28 -30.23
N LYS A 518 12.23 27.48 -30.49
CA LYS A 518 12.89 28.58 -31.17
C LYS A 518 14.15 29.04 -30.43
N GLY A 519 14.20 28.92 -29.12
CA GLY A 519 15.37 29.24 -28.33
C GLY A 519 16.60 28.41 -28.67
N GLY A 520 16.53 27.44 -29.57
CA GLY A 520 17.65 26.64 -30.09
C GLY A 520 18.30 25.72 -29.06
N GLY A 521 19.44 25.17 -29.42
CA GLY A 521 20.16 24.24 -28.55
C GLY A 521 19.48 22.87 -28.43
N CYS A 522 19.83 22.15 -27.38
CA CYS A 522 19.29 20.81 -27.09
C CYS A 522 17.90 20.91 -26.44
N ARG A 523 16.85 21.07 -27.24
CA ARG A 523 15.48 21.21 -26.77
C ARG A 523 14.55 20.18 -27.43
N LEU A 524 13.69 19.59 -26.62
CA LEU A 524 12.70 18.59 -27.02
C LEU A 524 11.31 18.98 -26.52
N ALA A 525 10.33 19.03 -27.42
CA ALA A 525 8.94 19.23 -27.07
C ALA A 525 8.12 17.97 -27.35
N PHE A 526 7.43 17.46 -26.35
CA PHE A 526 6.41 16.42 -26.49
C PHE A 526 5.07 17.07 -26.72
N VAL A 527 4.43 16.82 -27.86
CA VAL A 527 3.18 17.43 -28.27
C VAL A 527 2.12 16.34 -28.44
N GLU A 528 1.04 16.42 -27.66
CA GLU A 528 -0.12 15.53 -27.83
C GLU A 528 -0.79 15.78 -29.18
N ALA A 529 -1.17 14.74 -29.90
CA ALA A 529 -1.68 14.81 -31.29
C ALA A 529 -2.82 15.82 -31.49
N ARG A 530 -3.69 16.01 -30.49
CA ARG A 530 -4.80 17.03 -30.57
C ARG A 530 -4.31 18.49 -30.68
N PHE A 531 -3.04 18.74 -30.35
CA PHE A 531 -2.42 20.06 -30.45
C PHE A 531 -1.44 20.16 -31.62
N ASP A 532 -1.20 19.09 -32.40
CA ASP A 532 -0.15 18.97 -33.39
C ASP A 532 -0.30 20.03 -34.51
N ASP A 533 -1.47 20.16 -35.09
CA ASP A 533 -1.73 21.13 -36.17
C ASP A 533 -1.50 22.57 -35.71
N ARG A 534 -2.04 22.90 -34.53
CA ARG A 534 -1.87 24.23 -33.96
C ARG A 534 -0.40 24.50 -33.58
N PHE A 535 0.28 23.50 -33.05
CA PHE A 535 1.70 23.61 -32.74
C PHE A 535 2.54 23.87 -34.00
N ARG A 536 2.26 23.21 -35.12
CA ARG A 536 2.97 23.44 -36.40
C ARG A 536 2.70 24.84 -36.96
N GLN A 537 1.46 25.31 -36.90
CA GLN A 537 1.10 26.67 -37.30
C GLN A 537 1.88 27.72 -36.46
N GLU A 538 1.93 27.56 -35.15
CA GLU A 538 2.66 28.46 -34.27
C GLU A 538 4.21 28.38 -34.51
N ALA A 539 4.73 27.17 -34.82
CA ALA A 539 6.12 26.98 -35.19
C ALA A 539 6.46 27.70 -36.51
N ASP A 540 5.59 27.61 -37.52
CA ASP A 540 5.77 28.36 -38.79
C ASP A 540 5.71 29.87 -38.56
N HIS A 541 4.79 30.38 -37.72
CA HIS A 541 4.73 31.79 -37.33
C HIS A 541 5.99 32.22 -36.56
N ALA A 542 6.55 31.33 -35.74
CA ALA A 542 7.81 31.57 -35.02
C ALA A 542 9.06 31.48 -35.92
N GLY A 543 8.90 31.10 -37.20
CA GLY A 543 9.98 30.95 -38.19
C GLY A 543 10.85 29.70 -37.97
N ILE A 544 10.34 28.67 -37.34
CA ILE A 544 11.05 27.40 -37.08
C ILE A 544 10.34 26.23 -37.78
N ARG A 545 11.11 25.20 -38.13
CA ARG A 545 10.62 23.93 -38.69
C ARG A 545 11.08 22.76 -37.82
N PRO A 546 10.33 22.46 -36.73
CA PRO A 546 10.69 21.36 -35.86
C PRO A 546 10.56 20.01 -36.58
N ALA A 547 11.60 19.18 -36.48
CA ALA A 547 11.56 17.80 -36.99
C ALA A 547 10.83 16.91 -36.02
N LEU A 548 9.92 16.08 -36.55
CA LEU A 548 9.32 14.99 -35.80
C LEU A 548 10.34 13.85 -35.68
N LEU A 549 10.81 13.58 -34.47
CA LEU A 549 11.79 12.54 -34.18
C LEU A 549 11.14 11.17 -33.95
N ALA A 550 10.03 11.16 -33.24
CA ALA A 550 9.28 9.95 -32.92
C ALA A 550 7.81 10.25 -32.69
N ARG A 551 6.97 9.23 -32.88
CA ARG A 551 5.56 9.23 -32.52
C ARG A 551 5.31 8.09 -31.56
N LEU A 552 4.83 8.41 -30.36
CA LEU A 552 4.65 7.47 -29.27
C LEU A 552 3.17 7.40 -28.89
N SER A 553 2.64 6.20 -28.79
CA SER A 553 1.25 5.97 -28.37
C SER A 553 1.20 5.23 -27.04
N GLY A 554 0.24 5.57 -26.21
CA GLY A 554 0.06 4.92 -24.93
C GLY A 554 -1.26 5.27 -24.26
N PHE A 555 -1.43 4.81 -23.04
CA PHE A 555 -2.63 5.03 -22.25
C PHE A 555 -2.32 5.98 -21.08
N ASN A 556 -3.09 7.05 -20.98
CA ASN A 556 -3.00 7.98 -19.87
C ASN A 556 -3.87 7.48 -18.71
N PHE A 557 -3.24 7.08 -17.61
CA PHE A 557 -3.94 6.62 -16.42
C PHE A 557 -4.88 7.65 -15.81
N ASN A 558 -4.47 8.91 -15.74
CA ASN A 558 -5.27 9.97 -15.14
C ASN A 558 -6.44 10.40 -16.02
N GLY A 559 -6.25 10.39 -17.32
CA GLY A 559 -7.27 10.79 -18.29
C GLY A 559 -8.18 9.66 -18.74
N GLY A 560 -7.83 8.41 -18.45
CA GLY A 560 -8.58 7.22 -18.89
C GLY A 560 -8.67 7.06 -20.40
N ARG A 561 -7.69 7.59 -21.18
CA ARG A 561 -7.74 7.64 -22.64
C ARG A 561 -6.41 7.27 -23.29
N ARG A 562 -6.50 6.79 -24.52
CA ARG A 562 -5.33 6.63 -25.37
C ARG A 562 -4.83 7.99 -25.86
N LEU A 563 -3.52 8.15 -25.88
CA LEU A 563 -2.84 9.33 -26.40
C LEU A 563 -1.84 8.92 -27.45
N GLU A 564 -1.61 9.84 -28.38
CA GLU A 564 -0.50 9.84 -29.31
C GLU A 564 0.29 11.13 -29.10
N ILE A 565 1.61 11.03 -28.95
CA ILE A 565 2.52 12.14 -28.63
C ILE A 565 3.63 12.18 -29.66
N GLY A 566 3.78 13.31 -30.34
CA GLY A 566 4.91 13.61 -31.19
C GLY A 566 6.08 14.18 -30.38
N ALA A 567 7.29 13.70 -30.62
CA ALA A 567 8.52 14.24 -30.10
C ALA A 567 9.17 15.17 -31.15
N TYR A 568 9.29 16.45 -30.87
CA TYR A 568 9.77 17.48 -31.79
C TYR A 568 11.02 18.15 -31.27
N ALA A 569 12.01 18.32 -32.17
CA ALA A 569 13.21 19.11 -31.94
C ALA A 569 13.54 19.94 -33.17
N VAL A 570 14.18 21.09 -32.96
CA VAL A 570 14.79 21.85 -34.05
C VAL A 570 16.22 21.31 -34.25
N ARG A 571 16.51 20.79 -35.44
CA ARG A 571 17.89 20.38 -35.76
C ARG A 571 18.77 21.64 -35.79
N PRO A 572 20.00 21.59 -35.23
CA PRO A 572 20.93 22.69 -35.30
C PRO A 572 21.29 23.04 -36.72
#